data_b543f994a9a41d5b27c360cc74ce3259
#
_entry.id   b543f994a9a41d5b27c360cc74ce3259
#
_cell.length_a   1.000
_cell.length_b   1.000
_cell.length_c   1.000
_cell.angle_alpha   90.00
_cell.angle_beta   90.00
_cell.angle_gamma   90.00
#
_symmetry.space_group_name_H-M   'P 1'
#
loop_
_entity.id
_entity.type
_entity.pdbx_description
1 polymer ?
#
loop_
_entity_poly.entity_id
_entity_poly.type
_entity_poly.pdbx_seq_one_letter_code
_entity_poly.pdbx_strand_id
1 'polypeptide(L)'
;RFGGQSYTNSDGTTVTVPSETEVKEFISSGQWLDVFRLVHNQLAGPRGLGLKIIAPLAGFHWDEADLDGEASIEAYRVAAGLAAGRDVDKQEMRRRLLSYNGDDCRGTAAVRAWLAAGAPGTPEMNEL
;
A
#
# COMPACT_ATOMS: atom_id res chain seq x y z
N ARG A 1 21.79 1.85 -3.61
CA ARG A 1 22.44 3.15 -3.50
C ARG A 1 22.55 3.65 -2.06
N PHE A 2 21.56 3.36 -1.21
CA PHE A 2 21.50 3.83 0.18
C PHE A 2 21.71 2.72 1.22
N GLY A 3 21.92 1.47 0.79
CA GLY A 3 22.10 0.33 1.69
C GLY A 3 23.26 0.55 2.68
N GLY A 4 23.03 0.17 3.93
CA GLY A 4 23.99 0.33 5.02
C GLY A 4 24.09 1.74 5.61
N GLN A 5 23.41 2.75 5.05
CA GLN A 5 23.37 4.10 5.64
C GLN A 5 22.41 4.15 6.83
N SER A 6 22.78 4.90 7.86
CA SER A 6 21.93 5.12 9.01
C SER A 6 21.44 6.55 9.06
N TYR A 7 20.21 6.75 9.53
CA TYR A 7 19.64 8.07 9.81
C TYR A 7 18.91 8.05 11.15
N THR A 8 18.80 9.20 11.77
CA THR A 8 18.10 9.35 13.03
C THR A 8 16.79 10.08 12.81
N ASN A 9 15.70 9.48 13.25
CA ASN A 9 14.36 10.06 13.20
C ASN A 9 14.24 11.24 14.19
N SER A 10 13.15 12.01 14.04
CA SER A 10 12.85 13.14 14.94
C SER A 10 12.58 12.71 16.39
N ASP A 11 12.27 11.44 16.64
CA ASP A 11 12.09 10.84 17.97
C ASP A 11 13.40 10.31 18.58
N GLY A 12 14.54 10.48 17.90
CA GLY A 12 15.85 10.01 18.33
C GLY A 12 16.17 8.55 17.96
N THR A 13 15.25 7.83 17.31
CA THR A 13 15.49 6.46 16.88
C THR A 13 16.43 6.44 15.68
N THR A 14 17.51 5.64 15.76
CA THR A 14 18.41 5.42 14.61
C THR A 14 17.95 4.21 13.81
N VAL A 15 17.75 4.41 12.51
CA VAL A 15 17.36 3.38 11.56
C VAL A 15 18.48 3.20 10.54
N THR A 16 18.85 1.96 10.27
CA THR A 16 19.81 1.62 9.23
C THR A 16 19.07 1.07 8.02
N VAL A 17 19.37 1.62 6.85
CA VAL A 17 18.81 1.14 5.58
C VAL A 17 19.40 -0.24 5.27
N PRO A 18 18.57 -1.27 5.05
CA PRO A 18 19.06 -2.60 4.73
C PRO A 18 19.95 -2.58 3.48
N SER A 19 20.95 -3.42 3.45
CA SER A 19 21.75 -3.67 2.25
C SER A 19 20.92 -4.40 1.19
N GLU A 20 21.40 -4.39 -0.05
CA GLU A 20 20.75 -5.13 -1.15
C GLU A 20 20.67 -6.63 -0.84
N THR A 21 21.70 -7.18 -0.21
CA THR A 21 21.74 -8.60 0.18
C THR A 21 20.68 -8.93 1.21
N GLU A 22 20.55 -8.14 2.28
CA GLU A 22 19.53 -8.32 3.31
C GLU A 22 18.11 -8.22 2.73
N VAL A 23 17.87 -7.31 1.79
CA VAL A 23 16.57 -7.20 1.11
C VAL A 23 16.28 -8.44 0.26
N LYS A 24 17.27 -8.95 -0.50
CA LYS A 24 17.12 -10.17 -1.30
C LYS A 24 16.88 -11.40 -0.42
N GLU A 25 17.60 -11.54 0.67
CA GLU A 25 17.40 -12.60 1.66
C GLU A 25 16.00 -12.56 2.28
N PHE A 26 15.53 -11.38 2.67
CA PHE A 26 14.17 -11.20 3.18
C PHE A 26 13.10 -11.61 2.15
N ILE A 27 13.22 -11.16 0.89
CA ILE A 27 12.29 -11.53 -0.19
C ILE A 27 12.29 -13.06 -0.41
N SER A 28 13.44 -13.72 -0.28
CA SER A 28 13.60 -15.16 -0.50
C SER A 28 13.23 -16.00 0.73
N SER A 29 13.07 -15.41 1.91
CA SER A 29 12.90 -16.12 3.19
C SER A 29 11.52 -16.76 3.40
N GLY A 30 10.56 -16.51 2.51
CA GLY A 30 9.16 -16.88 2.70
C GLY A 30 8.37 -15.98 3.67
N GLN A 31 9.01 -14.98 4.27
CA GLN A 31 8.34 -13.94 5.05
C GLN A 31 7.74 -12.85 4.15
N TRP A 32 8.27 -12.72 2.94
CA TRP A 32 7.73 -11.83 1.92
C TRP A 32 6.54 -12.49 1.22
N LEU A 33 5.38 -11.84 1.28
CA LEU A 33 4.16 -12.29 0.63
C LEU A 33 3.68 -11.23 -0.38
N ASP A 34 3.69 -11.57 -1.65
CA ASP A 34 3.11 -10.76 -2.71
C ASP A 34 1.60 -11.03 -2.80
N VAL A 35 0.80 -10.19 -2.14
CA VAL A 35 -0.66 -10.31 -2.09
C VAL A 35 -1.29 -10.13 -3.48
N PHE A 36 -0.73 -9.26 -4.32
CA PHE A 36 -1.20 -9.07 -5.70
C PHE A 36 -1.07 -10.35 -6.53
N ARG A 37 0.06 -11.04 -6.42
CA ARG A 37 0.29 -12.34 -7.07
C ARG A 37 -0.68 -13.41 -6.56
N LEU A 38 -0.96 -13.44 -5.25
CA LEU A 38 -1.94 -14.37 -4.69
C LEU A 38 -3.33 -14.12 -5.25
N VAL A 39 -3.78 -12.87 -5.29
CA VAL A 39 -5.06 -12.47 -5.87
C VAL A 39 -5.15 -12.94 -7.33
N HIS A 40 -4.15 -12.68 -8.15
CA HIS A 40 -4.12 -13.07 -9.56
C HIS A 40 -4.11 -14.58 -9.78
N ASN A 41 -3.57 -15.36 -8.85
CA ASN A 41 -3.53 -16.81 -8.96
C ASN A 41 -4.81 -17.50 -8.48
N GLN A 42 -5.62 -16.83 -7.66
CA GLN A 42 -6.78 -17.45 -6.99
C GLN A 42 -8.12 -16.87 -7.44
N LEU A 43 -8.13 -15.68 -7.99
CA LEU A 43 -9.36 -14.98 -8.36
C LEU A 43 -9.38 -14.65 -9.85
N ALA A 44 -10.57 -14.62 -10.42
CA ALA A 44 -10.84 -14.08 -11.74
C ALA A 44 -11.89 -12.97 -11.65
N GLY A 45 -11.71 -11.90 -12.41
CA GLY A 45 -12.65 -10.78 -12.39
C GLY A 45 -12.58 -9.93 -13.67
N PRO A 46 -13.71 -9.41 -14.15
CA PRO A 46 -13.80 -8.69 -15.43
C PRO A 46 -13.21 -7.28 -15.39
N ARG A 47 -12.98 -6.71 -14.23
CA ARG A 47 -12.51 -5.31 -14.03
C ARG A 47 -11.05 -5.20 -13.59
N GLY A 48 -10.30 -6.31 -13.65
CA GLY A 48 -8.99 -6.40 -13.06
C GLY A 48 -9.04 -6.74 -11.58
N LEU A 49 -7.86 -6.88 -10.97
CA LEU A 49 -7.69 -7.39 -9.61
C LEU A 49 -6.81 -6.45 -8.76
N GLY A 50 -6.83 -5.16 -9.07
CA GLY A 50 -6.11 -4.15 -8.30
C GLY A 50 -6.67 -3.99 -6.87
N LEU A 51 -5.84 -3.49 -5.95
CA LEU A 51 -6.18 -3.37 -4.54
C LEU A 51 -7.50 -2.62 -4.30
N LYS A 52 -7.75 -1.52 -5.00
CA LYS A 52 -8.99 -0.72 -4.91
C LYS A 52 -10.25 -1.46 -5.38
N ILE A 53 -10.10 -2.54 -6.14
CA ILE A 53 -11.21 -3.39 -6.58
C ILE A 53 -11.45 -4.53 -5.58
N ILE A 54 -10.39 -5.13 -5.05
CA ILE A 54 -10.47 -6.32 -4.20
C ILE A 54 -10.69 -5.96 -2.73
N ALA A 55 -10.07 -4.90 -2.20
CA ALA A 55 -10.19 -4.55 -0.80
C ALA A 55 -11.63 -4.27 -0.33
N PRO A 56 -12.53 -3.64 -1.13
CA PRO A 56 -13.94 -3.53 -0.77
C PRO A 56 -14.65 -4.88 -0.60
N LEU A 57 -14.26 -5.91 -1.36
CA LEU A 57 -14.79 -7.27 -1.19
C LEU A 57 -14.32 -7.89 0.13
N ALA A 58 -13.15 -7.51 0.60
CA ALA A 58 -12.62 -7.85 1.92
C ALA A 58 -13.16 -6.96 3.05
N GLY A 59 -14.13 -6.08 2.76
CA GLY A 59 -14.75 -5.18 3.73
C GLY A 59 -13.93 -3.93 4.07
N PHE A 60 -12.89 -3.61 3.31
CA PHE A 60 -12.03 -2.45 3.54
C PHE A 60 -12.35 -1.29 2.60
N HIS A 61 -12.39 -0.06 3.15
CA HIS A 61 -12.61 1.18 2.41
C HIS A 61 -11.59 2.23 2.85
N TRP A 62 -11.17 3.09 1.91
CA TRP A 62 -10.23 4.19 2.16
C TRP A 62 -10.94 5.38 2.81
N ASP A 63 -10.30 6.02 3.77
CA ASP A 63 -10.77 7.28 4.34
C ASP A 63 -10.67 8.42 3.31
N GLU A 64 -9.57 8.45 2.53
CA GLU A 64 -9.34 9.39 1.43
C GLU A 64 -9.80 8.76 0.09
N ALA A 65 -11.11 8.56 -0.07
CA ALA A 65 -11.67 7.85 -1.22
C ALA A 65 -11.45 8.56 -2.56
N ASP A 66 -11.23 9.88 -2.55
CA ASP A 66 -10.96 10.72 -3.72
C ASP A 66 -9.47 10.72 -4.12
N LEU A 67 -8.57 10.18 -3.28
CA LEU A 67 -7.17 10.04 -3.62
C LEU A 67 -6.95 8.75 -4.43
N ASP A 68 -6.50 8.91 -5.65
CA ASP A 68 -6.03 7.83 -6.51
C ASP A 68 -4.53 8.00 -6.84
N GLY A 69 -3.99 7.17 -7.73
CA GLY A 69 -2.59 7.24 -8.10
C GLY A 69 -2.18 8.58 -8.73
N GLU A 70 -3.05 9.19 -9.55
CA GLU A 70 -2.77 10.47 -10.20
C GLU A 70 -2.93 11.64 -9.22
N ALA A 71 -4.02 11.67 -8.46
CA ALA A 71 -4.26 12.68 -7.43
C ALA A 71 -3.17 12.65 -6.33
N SER A 72 -2.64 11.47 -6.00
CA SER A 72 -1.55 11.34 -5.02
C SER A 72 -0.24 11.96 -5.51
N ILE A 73 0.06 11.92 -6.82
CA ILE A 73 1.24 12.56 -7.40
C ILE A 73 1.13 14.09 -7.25
N GLU A 74 -0.04 14.67 -7.55
CA GLU A 74 -0.24 16.11 -7.41
C GLU A 74 -0.21 16.54 -5.94
N ALA A 75 -0.84 15.79 -5.06
CA ALA A 75 -0.78 16.01 -3.61
C ALA A 75 0.67 15.97 -3.09
N TYR A 76 1.49 15.04 -3.60
CA TYR A 76 2.92 14.97 -3.27
C TYR A 76 3.68 16.21 -3.75
N ARG A 77 3.42 16.69 -4.97
CA ARG A 77 4.09 17.89 -5.49
C ARG A 77 3.82 19.12 -4.61
N VAL A 78 2.59 19.29 -4.14
CA VAL A 78 2.22 20.35 -3.19
C VAL A 78 2.90 20.13 -1.85
N ALA A 79 2.82 18.92 -1.28
CA ALA A 79 3.39 18.59 0.02
C ALA A 79 4.92 18.75 0.06
N ALA A 80 5.60 18.45 -1.05
CA ALA A 80 7.05 18.59 -1.21
C ALA A 80 7.50 20.03 -1.57
N GLY A 81 6.56 20.97 -1.78
CA GLY A 81 6.86 22.34 -2.19
C GLY A 81 7.33 22.47 -3.64
N LEU A 82 7.05 21.47 -4.47
CA LEU A 82 7.38 21.43 -5.91
C LEU A 82 6.30 22.10 -6.78
N ALA A 83 5.13 22.37 -6.21
CA ALA A 83 4.02 23.09 -6.83
C ALA A 83 3.64 24.30 -5.95
N ALA A 84 2.95 25.28 -6.54
CA ALA A 84 2.45 26.44 -5.80
C ALA A 84 1.46 26.00 -4.72
N GLY A 85 1.64 26.48 -3.50
CA GLY A 85 0.78 26.19 -2.38
C GLY A 85 1.26 26.91 -1.11
N ARG A 86 0.31 27.23 -0.21
CA ARG A 86 0.62 27.78 1.11
C ARG A 86 1.16 26.67 2.02
N ASP A 87 1.86 27.03 3.10
CA ASP A 87 2.38 26.04 4.06
C ASP A 87 1.28 25.19 4.70
N VAL A 88 0.09 25.76 4.90
CA VAL A 88 -1.09 25.03 5.38
C VAL A 88 -1.52 23.96 4.37
N ASP A 89 -1.51 24.29 3.08
CA ASP A 89 -1.86 23.36 2.01
C ASP A 89 -0.85 22.20 1.92
N LYS A 90 0.45 22.50 2.13
CA LYS A 90 1.52 21.48 2.17
C LYS A 90 1.33 20.51 3.33
N GLN A 91 1.02 21.01 4.52
CA GLN A 91 0.78 20.17 5.70
C GLN A 91 -0.46 19.28 5.52
N GLU A 92 -1.54 19.84 4.99
CA GLU A 92 -2.76 19.08 4.73
C GLU A 92 -2.55 18.02 3.66
N MET A 93 -1.87 18.32 2.56
CA MET A 93 -1.55 17.32 1.53
C MET A 93 -0.64 16.22 2.08
N ARG A 94 0.32 16.57 2.93
CA ARG A 94 1.17 15.58 3.61
C ARG A 94 0.36 14.66 4.52
N ARG A 95 -0.57 15.22 5.32
CA ARG A 95 -1.47 14.43 6.18
C ARG A 95 -2.30 13.46 5.35
N ARG A 96 -2.93 13.94 4.26
CA ARG A 96 -3.75 13.12 3.37
C ARG A 96 -2.96 11.99 2.71
N LEU A 97 -1.75 12.27 2.24
CA LEU A 97 -0.86 11.25 1.67
C LEU A 97 -0.47 10.18 2.68
N LEU A 98 -0.15 10.57 3.91
CA LEU A 98 0.18 9.62 4.97
C LEU A 98 -1.03 8.75 5.35
N SER A 99 -2.23 9.34 5.42
CA SER A 99 -3.49 8.60 5.61
C SER A 99 -3.72 7.60 4.48
N TYR A 100 -3.62 8.05 3.25
CA TYR A 100 -3.80 7.23 2.06
C TYR A 100 -2.81 6.05 1.99
N ASN A 101 -1.52 6.29 2.21
CA ASN A 101 -0.52 5.22 2.26
C ASN A 101 -0.77 4.23 3.41
N GLY A 102 -1.22 4.74 4.56
CA GLY A 102 -1.63 3.90 5.68
C GLY A 102 -2.82 3.01 5.32
N ASP A 103 -3.79 3.55 4.57
CA ASP A 103 -4.94 2.79 4.07
C ASP A 103 -4.53 1.72 3.05
N ASP A 104 -3.60 2.02 2.13
CA ASP A 104 -3.07 1.02 1.21
C ASP A 104 -2.44 -0.17 1.94
N CYS A 105 -1.70 0.09 3.02
CA CYS A 105 -1.16 -0.96 3.88
C CYS A 105 -2.27 -1.76 4.60
N ARG A 106 -3.25 -1.08 5.18
CA ARG A 106 -4.39 -1.71 5.88
C ARG A 106 -5.27 -2.50 4.90
N GLY A 107 -5.53 -1.96 3.72
CA GLY A 107 -6.27 -2.63 2.65
C GLY A 107 -5.57 -3.90 2.19
N THR A 108 -4.25 -3.85 2.02
CA THR A 108 -3.45 -5.05 1.68
C THR A 108 -3.53 -6.11 2.78
N ALA A 109 -3.46 -5.72 4.06
CA ALA A 109 -3.61 -6.63 5.19
C ALA A 109 -5.03 -7.24 5.25
N ALA A 110 -6.07 -6.45 4.99
CA ALA A 110 -7.45 -6.93 4.93
C ALA A 110 -7.65 -7.96 3.81
N VAL A 111 -7.13 -7.69 2.61
CA VAL A 111 -7.19 -8.64 1.48
C VAL A 111 -6.45 -9.93 1.81
N ARG A 112 -5.27 -9.85 2.43
CA ARG A 112 -4.53 -11.04 2.88
C ARG A 112 -5.34 -11.89 3.86
N ALA A 113 -5.95 -11.26 4.86
CA ALA A 113 -6.78 -11.95 5.85
C ALA A 113 -8.03 -12.59 5.21
N TRP A 114 -8.69 -11.88 4.32
CA TRP A 114 -9.85 -12.33 3.58
C TRP A 114 -9.53 -13.55 2.69
N LEU A 115 -8.42 -13.52 1.95
CA LEU A 115 -7.93 -14.66 1.16
C LEU A 115 -7.62 -15.86 2.06
N ALA A 116 -6.98 -15.66 3.20
CA ALA A 116 -6.68 -16.71 4.16
C ALA A 116 -7.94 -17.36 4.76
N ALA A 117 -9.06 -16.61 4.80
CA ALA A 117 -10.38 -17.11 5.22
C ALA A 117 -11.16 -17.80 4.08
N GLY A 118 -10.54 -17.99 2.90
CA GLY A 118 -11.20 -18.61 1.74
C GLY A 118 -12.03 -17.66 0.90
N ALA A 119 -11.72 -16.36 0.93
CA ALA A 119 -12.40 -15.31 0.16
C ALA A 119 -13.94 -15.35 0.29
N PRO A 120 -14.50 -15.30 1.52
CA PRO A 120 -15.93 -15.44 1.73
C PRO A 120 -16.73 -14.42 0.91
N GLY A 121 -17.87 -14.88 0.38
CA GLY A 121 -18.74 -14.07 -0.48
C GLY A 121 -18.37 -14.10 -1.97
N THR A 122 -17.34 -14.85 -2.37
CA THR A 122 -17.04 -15.13 -3.78
C THR A 122 -17.54 -16.53 -4.14
N PRO A 123 -18.22 -16.71 -5.30
CA PRO A 123 -18.62 -18.04 -5.77
C PRO A 123 -17.39 -18.82 -6.24
N GLU A 124 -17.41 -20.14 -6.07
CA GLU A 124 -16.41 -21.01 -6.69
C GLU A 124 -16.64 -21.13 -8.20
N MET A 125 -15.56 -21.37 -8.97
CA MET A 125 -15.66 -21.45 -10.44
C MET A 125 -16.54 -22.60 -10.93
N ASN A 126 -16.68 -23.66 -10.14
CA ASN A 126 -17.55 -24.79 -10.42
C ASN A 126 -19.04 -24.55 -10.09
N GLU A 127 -19.35 -23.42 -9.47
CA GLU A 127 -20.73 -22.99 -9.17
C GLU A 127 -21.27 -21.99 -10.20
N LEU A 128 -20.42 -21.55 -11.14
CA LEU A 128 -20.74 -20.62 -12.21
C LEU A 128 -21.13 -21.41 -13.47
#